data_0227e9286f3a4cc2dbcfbabb62c6faab
#
_entry.id   0227e9286f3a4cc2dbcfbabb62c6faab
#
_cell.length_a   1.000
_cell.length_b   1.000
_cell.length_c   1.000
_cell.angle_alpha   90.00
_cell.angle_beta   90.00
_cell.angle_gamma   90.00
#
_symmetry.space_group_name_H-M   'P 1'
#
loop_
_entity.id
_entity.type
_entity.pdbx_description
1 polymer ?
#
loop_
_entity_poly.entity_id
_entity_poly.type
_entity_poly.pdbx_seq_one_letter_code
_entity_poly.pdbx_strand_id
1 'polypeptide(L)'
;MLCKIDRYLRVLYRQSGYIAAFFLILVATFILTGIASRIFGFYIRGLAEYSGYSMAASSFLALAYTFGEKGHIRITLFLEKANKEVRRFLDLWCLSIATFFSGFLSYYFIKMLIISIKFGERSEGADEIYIWIPQV
;
A
#
# COMPACT_ATOMS: atom_id res chain seq x y z
N MET A 1 -3.96 13.00 -27.13
CA MET A 1 -4.59 12.96 -25.77
C MET A 1 -3.96 11.91 -24.89
N LEU A 2 -3.78 10.68 -25.35
CA LEU A 2 -3.16 9.55 -24.63
C LEU A 2 -1.76 9.85 -24.07
N CYS A 3 -0.90 10.55 -24.82
CA CYS A 3 0.48 10.87 -24.40
C CYS A 3 0.57 11.81 -23.17
N LYS A 4 -0.42 12.69 -22.95
CA LYS A 4 -0.47 13.56 -21.75
C LYS A 4 -0.89 12.77 -20.51
N ILE A 5 -1.85 11.84 -20.67
CA ILE A 5 -2.34 10.97 -19.59
C ILE A 5 -1.20 10.05 -19.13
N ASP A 6 -0.46 9.48 -20.07
CA ASP A 6 0.68 8.60 -19.80
C ASP A 6 1.80 9.31 -19.02
N ARG A 7 2.06 10.58 -19.34
CA ARG A 7 3.04 11.40 -18.62
C ARG A 7 2.57 11.69 -17.19
N TYR A 8 1.28 12.03 -17.03
CA TYR A 8 0.71 12.33 -15.72
C TYR A 8 0.71 11.10 -14.80
N LEU A 9 0.30 9.95 -15.33
CA LEU A 9 0.34 8.68 -14.60
C LEU A 9 1.76 8.31 -14.17
N ARG A 10 2.76 8.46 -15.01
CA ARG A 10 4.17 8.22 -14.65
C ARG A 10 4.65 9.12 -13.52
N VAL A 11 4.26 10.38 -13.53
CA VAL A 11 4.60 11.29 -12.44
C VAL A 11 3.94 10.85 -11.14
N LEU A 12 2.65 10.49 -11.17
CA LEU A 12 1.93 9.98 -10.00
C LEU A 12 2.59 8.72 -9.42
N TYR A 13 2.89 7.74 -10.26
CA TYR A 13 3.58 6.52 -9.81
C TYR A 13 4.96 6.80 -9.22
N ARG A 14 5.71 7.72 -9.80
CA ARG A 14 7.02 8.11 -9.26
C ARG A 14 6.90 8.83 -7.93
N GLN A 15 5.90 9.70 -7.76
CA GLN A 15 5.64 10.39 -6.49
C GLN A 15 5.19 9.39 -5.41
N SER A 16 4.35 8.41 -5.74
CA SER A 16 3.96 7.38 -4.79
C SER A 16 5.16 6.58 -4.27
N GLY A 17 6.18 6.34 -5.10
CA GLY A 17 7.42 5.70 -4.67
C GLY A 17 8.20 6.54 -3.65
N TYR A 18 8.32 7.85 -3.84
CA TYR A 18 8.98 8.73 -2.86
C TYR A 18 8.22 8.79 -1.53
N ILE A 19 6.88 8.87 -1.59
CA ILE A 19 6.04 8.87 -0.39
C ILE A 19 6.14 7.52 0.33
N ALA A 20 6.17 6.40 -0.40
CA ALA A 20 6.38 5.07 0.17
C ALA A 20 7.71 4.97 0.92
N ALA A 21 8.80 5.50 0.34
CA ALA A 21 10.11 5.54 0.98
C ALA A 21 10.09 6.39 2.26
N PHE A 22 9.40 7.53 2.25
CA PHE A 22 9.24 8.36 3.44
C PHE A 22 8.51 7.61 4.57
N PHE A 23 7.40 6.92 4.27
CA PHE A 23 6.72 6.09 5.26
C PHE A 23 7.57 4.94 5.77
N LEU A 24 8.43 4.35 4.94
CA LEU A 24 9.36 3.32 5.38
C LEU A 24 10.38 3.86 6.41
N ILE A 25 10.87 5.07 6.20
CA ILE A 25 11.76 5.75 7.16
C ILE A 25 11.02 6.02 8.47
N LEU A 26 9.74 6.42 8.41
CA LEU A 26 8.89 6.58 9.59
C LEU A 26 8.73 5.28 10.37
N VAL A 27 8.48 4.16 9.69
CA VAL A 27 8.41 2.83 10.34
C VAL A 27 9.70 2.54 11.10
N ALA A 28 10.86 2.70 10.45
CA ALA A 28 12.16 2.49 11.09
C ALA A 28 12.33 3.40 12.32
N THR A 29 11.95 4.67 12.20
CA THR A 29 12.03 5.63 13.30
C THR A 29 11.15 5.23 14.48
N PHE A 30 9.90 4.82 14.24
CA PHE A 30 8.99 4.37 15.31
C PHE A 30 9.51 3.12 16.01
N ILE A 31 10.02 2.15 15.26
CA ILE A 31 10.59 0.92 15.83
C ILE A 31 11.83 1.23 16.67
N LEU A 32 12.76 2.03 16.15
CA LEU A 32 13.98 2.42 16.90
C LEU A 32 13.64 3.21 18.17
N THR A 33 12.67 4.14 18.07
CA THR A 33 12.18 4.89 19.23
C THR A 33 11.55 3.96 20.27
N GLY A 34 10.79 2.96 19.83
CA GLY A 34 10.19 1.94 20.70
C GLY A 34 11.23 1.09 21.43
N ILE A 35 12.31 0.72 20.74
CA ILE A 35 13.44 -0.01 21.36
C ILE A 35 14.16 0.88 22.35
N ALA A 36 14.49 2.12 21.97
CA ALA A 36 15.17 3.07 22.83
C ALA A 36 14.35 3.36 24.11
N SER A 37 13.05 3.58 23.97
CA SER A 37 12.17 3.83 25.10
C SER A 37 12.18 2.71 26.14
N ARG A 38 12.25 1.45 25.69
CA ARG A 38 12.35 0.28 26.58
C ARG A 38 13.69 0.22 27.32
N ILE A 39 14.78 0.56 26.62
CA ILE A 39 16.12 0.60 27.24
C ILE A 39 16.20 1.68 28.34
N PHE A 40 15.58 2.84 28.08
CA PHE A 40 15.53 3.94 29.05
C PHE A 40 14.45 3.80 30.12
N GLY A 41 13.66 2.71 30.10
CA GLY A 41 12.68 2.41 31.14
C GLY A 41 11.39 3.24 31.08
N PHE A 42 11.10 3.91 29.97
CA PHE A 42 9.82 4.59 29.76
C PHE A 42 9.03 3.98 28.63
N TYR A 43 7.70 4.00 28.75
CA TYR A 43 6.79 3.41 27.75
C TYR A 43 6.04 4.49 27.00
N ILE A 44 6.17 4.50 25.66
CA ILE A 44 5.41 5.38 24.79
C ILE A 44 4.27 4.57 24.19
N ARG A 45 3.03 4.98 24.46
CA ARG A 45 1.84 4.31 23.93
C ARG A 45 1.70 4.56 22.43
N GLY A 46 1.18 3.58 21.70
CA GLY A 46 0.77 3.75 20.31
C GLY A 46 1.90 3.61 19.25
N LEU A 47 3.17 3.46 19.63
CA LEU A 47 4.28 3.36 18.67
C LEU A 47 4.17 2.14 17.76
N ALA A 48 3.66 1.02 18.28
CA ALA A 48 3.47 -0.19 17.50
C ALA A 48 2.36 0.01 16.45
N GLU A 49 1.27 0.64 16.84
CA GLU A 49 0.12 0.95 16.00
C GLU A 49 0.50 1.94 14.90
N TYR A 50 1.21 3.03 15.23
CA TYR A 50 1.72 4.00 14.25
C TYR A 50 2.70 3.38 13.26
N SER A 51 3.57 2.47 13.72
CA SER A 51 4.45 1.74 12.82
C SER A 51 3.67 0.84 11.88
N GLY A 52 2.61 0.18 12.35
CA GLY A 52 1.70 -0.64 11.55
C GLY A 52 0.97 0.17 10.46
N TYR A 53 0.41 1.32 10.80
CA TYR A 53 -0.26 2.20 9.84
C TYR A 53 0.71 2.72 8.77
N SER A 54 1.90 3.14 9.20
CA SER A 54 2.94 3.62 8.28
C SER A 54 3.45 2.50 7.37
N MET A 55 3.54 1.26 7.87
CA MET A 55 3.92 0.09 7.09
C MET A 55 2.84 -0.25 6.03
N ALA A 56 1.56 -0.20 6.39
CA ALA A 56 0.48 -0.41 5.46
C ALA A 56 0.50 0.65 4.34
N ALA A 57 0.58 1.94 4.69
CA ALA A 57 0.66 3.04 3.73
C ALA A 57 1.87 2.89 2.79
N SER A 58 3.07 2.57 3.32
CA SER A 58 4.27 2.32 2.52
C SER A 58 4.07 1.17 1.54
N SER A 59 3.47 0.07 1.98
CA SER A 59 3.26 -1.13 1.15
C SER A 59 2.32 -0.85 -0.02
N PHE A 60 1.19 -0.18 0.22
CA PHE A 60 0.25 0.16 -0.85
C PHE A 60 0.82 1.15 -1.85
N LEU A 61 1.55 2.17 -1.38
CA LEU A 61 2.19 3.16 -2.25
C LEU A 61 3.34 2.56 -3.05
N ALA A 62 4.14 1.67 -2.44
CA ALA A 62 5.19 0.93 -3.12
C ALA A 62 4.64 -0.01 -4.19
N LEU A 63 3.50 -0.67 -3.91
CA LEU A 63 2.82 -1.53 -4.89
C LEU A 63 2.37 -0.72 -6.12
N ALA A 64 1.80 0.47 -5.90
CA ALA A 64 1.40 1.37 -6.99
C ALA A 64 2.62 1.80 -7.84
N TYR A 65 3.74 2.16 -7.21
CA TYR A 65 5.00 2.49 -7.89
C TYR A 65 5.52 1.30 -8.72
N THR A 66 5.61 0.11 -8.12
CA THR A 66 6.09 -1.12 -8.78
C THR A 66 5.23 -1.50 -9.97
N PHE A 67 3.91 -1.29 -9.87
CA PHE A 67 2.99 -1.50 -10.98
C PHE A 67 3.26 -0.53 -12.14
N GLY A 68 3.51 0.75 -11.83
CA GLY A 68 3.82 1.78 -12.83
C GLY A 68 5.14 1.55 -13.57
N GLU A 69 6.17 1.08 -12.89
CA GLU A 69 7.51 0.79 -13.45
C GLU A 69 7.58 -0.57 -14.18
N LYS A 70 6.44 -1.27 -14.37
CA LYS A 70 6.40 -2.60 -14.97
C LYS A 70 7.35 -3.60 -14.29
N GLY A 71 7.53 -3.46 -12.97
CA GLY A 71 8.46 -4.24 -12.16
C GLY A 71 8.17 -5.74 -12.04
N HIS A 72 7.31 -6.28 -12.90
CA HIS A 72 7.00 -7.72 -12.95
C HIS A 72 8.07 -8.50 -13.73
N ILE A 73 9.34 -8.27 -13.42
CA ILE A 73 10.50 -8.92 -14.06
C ILE A 73 10.40 -10.45 -14.03
N ARG A 74 9.78 -11.01 -12.99
CA ARG A 74 9.63 -12.48 -12.88
C ARG A 74 8.66 -13.07 -13.91
N ILE A 75 7.64 -12.32 -14.31
CA ILE A 75 6.66 -12.76 -15.31
C ILE A 75 7.26 -12.64 -16.71
N THR A 76 8.07 -11.61 -16.98
CA THR A 76 8.74 -11.43 -18.28
C THR A 76 9.69 -12.58 -18.63
N LEU A 77 10.43 -13.11 -17.68
CA LEU A 77 11.34 -14.26 -17.92
C LEU A 77 10.58 -15.54 -18.31
N PHE A 78 9.41 -15.78 -17.75
CA PHE A 78 8.54 -16.89 -18.15
C PHE A 78 7.84 -16.62 -19.48
N LEU A 79 7.45 -15.38 -19.74
CA LEU A 79 6.74 -14.95 -20.93
C LEU A 79 7.64 -14.82 -22.16
N GLU A 80 8.96 -14.63 -21.99
CA GLU A 80 9.91 -14.63 -23.12
C GLU A 80 10.03 -15.99 -23.82
N LYS A 81 9.76 -17.09 -23.10
CA LYS A 81 9.74 -18.46 -23.68
C LYS A 81 8.36 -18.87 -24.24
N ALA A 82 7.31 -18.08 -24.03
CA ALA A 82 5.97 -18.41 -24.46
C ALA A 82 5.64 -17.80 -25.82
N ASN A 83 4.81 -18.50 -26.60
CA ASN A 83 4.27 -18.00 -27.89
C ASN A 83 3.52 -16.68 -27.66
N LYS A 84 3.53 -15.79 -28.67
CA LYS A 84 2.88 -14.46 -28.63
C LYS A 84 1.41 -14.51 -28.22
N GLU A 85 0.69 -15.55 -28.62
CA GLU A 85 -0.73 -15.72 -28.28
C GLU A 85 -0.92 -16.11 -26.81
N VAL A 86 -0.11 -17.02 -26.32
CA VAL A 86 -0.12 -17.45 -24.90
C VAL A 86 0.26 -16.28 -23.98
N ARG A 87 1.24 -15.48 -24.38
CA ARG A 87 1.62 -14.27 -23.66
C ARG A 87 0.47 -13.29 -23.54
N ARG A 88 -0.22 -13.00 -24.65
CA ARG A 88 -1.38 -12.08 -24.67
C ARG A 88 -2.53 -12.59 -23.82
N PHE A 89 -2.80 -13.90 -23.86
CA PHE A 89 -3.81 -14.52 -23.02
C PHE A 89 -3.48 -14.42 -21.53
N LEU A 90 -2.23 -14.73 -21.15
CA LEU A 90 -1.77 -14.63 -19.76
C LEU A 90 -1.81 -13.18 -19.25
N ASP A 91 -1.38 -12.21 -20.05
CA ASP A 91 -1.42 -10.79 -19.70
C ASP A 91 -2.86 -10.33 -19.41
N LEU A 92 -3.81 -10.70 -20.29
CA LEU A 92 -5.23 -10.39 -20.11
C LEU A 92 -5.82 -11.08 -18.87
N TRP A 93 -5.47 -12.34 -18.66
CA TRP A 93 -5.91 -13.11 -17.51
C TRP A 93 -5.41 -12.51 -16.18
N CYS A 94 -4.12 -12.21 -16.09
CA CYS A 94 -3.53 -11.56 -14.92
C CYS A 94 -4.16 -10.17 -14.66
N LEU A 95 -4.37 -9.39 -15.71
CA LEU A 95 -4.99 -8.07 -15.59
C LEU A 95 -6.44 -8.16 -15.10
N SER A 96 -7.20 -9.13 -15.60
CA SER A 96 -8.59 -9.36 -15.18
C SER A 96 -8.68 -9.76 -13.71
N ILE A 97 -7.80 -10.69 -13.26
CA ILE A 97 -7.73 -11.10 -11.86
C ILE A 97 -7.34 -9.92 -10.98
N ALA A 98 -6.29 -9.18 -11.35
CA ALA A 98 -5.82 -8.01 -10.59
C ALA A 98 -6.92 -6.95 -10.45
N THR A 99 -7.65 -6.67 -11.53
CA THR A 99 -8.76 -5.71 -11.54
C THR A 99 -9.92 -6.19 -10.65
N PHE A 100 -10.26 -7.47 -10.73
CA PHE A 100 -11.31 -8.06 -9.90
C PHE A 100 -10.97 -7.97 -8.41
N PHE A 101 -9.76 -8.38 -8.02
CA PHE A 101 -9.31 -8.30 -6.63
C PHE A 101 -9.21 -6.86 -6.12
N SER A 102 -8.69 -5.94 -6.95
CA SER A 102 -8.61 -4.53 -6.58
C SER A 102 -9.99 -3.93 -6.37
N GLY A 103 -10.95 -4.21 -7.25
CA GLY A 103 -12.33 -3.75 -7.11
C GLY A 103 -13.03 -4.34 -5.87
N PHE A 104 -12.82 -5.63 -5.61
CA PHE A 104 -13.35 -6.31 -4.43
C PHE A 104 -12.80 -5.71 -3.14
N LEU A 105 -11.48 -5.53 -3.04
CA LEU A 105 -10.85 -4.90 -1.89
C LEU A 105 -11.35 -3.47 -1.69
N SER A 106 -11.40 -2.67 -2.76
CA SER A 106 -11.89 -1.28 -2.70
C SER A 106 -13.31 -1.21 -2.17
N TYR A 107 -14.21 -2.10 -2.62
CA TYR A 107 -15.58 -2.17 -2.13
C TYR A 107 -15.64 -2.45 -0.63
N TYR A 108 -14.87 -3.43 -0.14
CA TYR A 108 -14.85 -3.78 1.27
C TYR A 108 -14.21 -2.70 2.14
N PHE A 109 -13.14 -2.04 1.66
CA PHE A 109 -12.53 -0.92 2.36
C PHE A 109 -13.49 0.26 2.51
N ILE A 110 -14.20 0.64 1.44
CA ILE A 110 -15.21 1.71 1.49
C ILE A 110 -16.33 1.34 2.47
N LYS A 111 -16.83 0.10 2.42
CA LYS A 111 -17.84 -0.38 3.34
C LYS A 111 -17.38 -0.32 4.79
N MET A 112 -16.17 -0.77 5.07
CA MET A 112 -15.56 -0.75 6.39
C MET A 112 -15.38 0.68 6.90
N LEU A 113 -14.91 1.59 6.04
CA LEU A 113 -14.79 3.02 6.35
C LEU A 113 -16.14 3.63 6.75
N ILE A 114 -17.19 3.38 5.98
CA ILE A 114 -18.54 3.90 6.27
C ILE A 114 -19.04 3.38 7.62
N ILE A 115 -18.80 2.11 7.93
CA ILE A 115 -19.20 1.49 9.20
C ILE A 115 -18.42 2.14 10.35
N SER A 116 -17.10 2.26 10.25
CA SER A 116 -16.25 2.87 11.27
C SER A 116 -16.62 4.33 11.57
N ILE A 117 -16.99 5.10 10.54
CA ILE A 117 -17.46 6.49 10.72
C ILE A 117 -18.83 6.49 11.42
N LYS A 118 -19.75 5.61 11.00
CA LYS A 118 -21.12 5.58 11.52
C LYS A 118 -21.17 5.16 12.99
N PHE A 119 -20.33 4.22 13.40
CA PHE A 119 -20.30 3.71 14.77
C PHE A 119 -19.27 4.43 15.66
N GLY A 120 -18.45 5.33 15.10
CA GLY A 120 -17.40 6.05 15.84
C GLY A 120 -16.40 5.11 16.49
N GLU A 121 -16.11 3.99 15.83
CA GLU A 121 -15.22 2.97 16.36
C GLU A 121 -13.83 3.56 16.66
N ARG A 122 -13.32 3.28 17.85
CA ARG A 122 -11.96 3.62 18.26
C ARG A 122 -11.08 2.39 18.19
N SER A 123 -9.80 2.61 17.95
CA SER A 123 -8.78 1.56 17.98
C SER A 123 -8.79 0.88 19.35
N GLU A 124 -8.80 -0.45 19.37
CA GLU A 124 -8.58 -1.23 20.61
C GLU A 124 -7.12 -1.18 21.07
N GLY A 125 -6.26 -0.57 20.27
CA GLY A 125 -4.84 -0.37 20.57
C GLY A 125 -4.60 0.71 21.63
N ALA A 126 -3.34 0.86 22.02
CA ALA A 126 -2.92 1.83 23.03
C ALA A 126 -3.02 3.30 22.57
N ASP A 127 -3.33 3.55 21.30
CA ASP A 127 -3.44 4.86 20.68
C ASP A 127 -4.83 5.52 20.83
N GLU A 128 -5.88 4.73 21.09
CA GLU A 128 -7.30 5.18 21.23
C GLU A 128 -7.80 6.09 20.09
N ILE A 129 -7.15 6.01 18.89
CA ILE A 129 -7.51 6.82 17.72
C ILE A 129 -8.77 6.26 17.07
N TYR A 130 -9.54 7.14 16.42
CA TYR A 130 -10.66 6.71 15.58
C TYR A 130 -10.15 5.89 14.40
N ILE A 131 -10.67 4.67 14.21
CA ILE A 131 -10.19 3.70 13.20
C ILE A 131 -10.31 4.25 11.78
N TRP A 132 -11.25 5.14 11.52
CA TRP A 132 -11.43 5.73 10.18
C TRP A 132 -10.26 6.62 9.73
N ILE A 133 -9.44 7.17 10.68
CA ILE A 133 -8.32 8.05 10.34
C ILE A 133 -7.23 7.32 9.54
N PRO A 134 -6.73 6.15 9.96
CA PRO A 134 -5.74 5.41 9.18
C PRO A 134 -6.34 4.64 7.98
N GLN A 135 -7.66 4.60 7.83
CA GLN A 135 -8.33 3.93 6.71
C GLN A 135 -8.51 4.82 5.48
N VAL A 136 -8.40 6.15 5.62
CA VAL A 136 -8.47 7.13 4.53
C VAL A 136 -7.12 7.26 3.83
#